data_1cd9766f04914c1a51045d2e56886aec
#
_entry.id   1cd9766f04914c1a51045d2e56886aec
#
_cell.length_a   1.000
_cell.length_b   1.000
_cell.length_c   1.000
_cell.angle_alpha   90.00
_cell.angle_beta   90.00
_cell.angle_gamma   90.00
#
_symmetry.space_group_name_H-M   'P 1'
#
loop_
_entity.id
_entity.type
_entity.pdbx_description
1 polymer ?
#
loop_
_entity_poly.entity_id
_entity_poly.type
_entity_poly.pdbx_seq_one_letter_code
_entity_poly.pdbx_strand_id
1 'polypeptide(L)'
;EHLYIAEIGDNRAERDGIKILMLEEPSMTEGDSIATKNWLEMDLTYENGARDAETLMYDYQTDELVIVSKRDEKCFIYSFPFVAGQSSSIEPQGQLDLKMFTAGDINESGEMLLKNYDAIFYWSSSESSVVERFISGPDCRIPYEIEPQGEAITFAPDKSFYTLSEFNKHSDQQLYVYRRISSD
;
A
#
# COMPACT_ATOMS: atom_id res chain seq x y z
N GLU A 1 11.20 -9.36 11.81
CA GLU A 1 10.26 -8.54 11.01
C GLU A 1 9.51 -9.43 10.03
N HIS A 2 8.35 -8.98 9.53
CA HIS A 2 7.53 -9.74 8.58
C HIS A 2 7.37 -8.94 7.29
N LEU A 3 7.31 -9.66 6.17
CA LEU A 3 6.97 -9.15 4.86
C LEU A 3 5.57 -9.64 4.48
N TYR A 4 4.71 -8.73 4.08
CA TYR A 4 3.39 -9.03 3.54
C TYR A 4 3.39 -8.91 2.02
N ILE A 5 2.91 -9.93 1.35
CA ILE A 5 2.75 -9.97 -0.11
C ILE A 5 1.27 -10.04 -0.42
N ALA A 6 0.79 -9.07 -1.19
CA ALA A 6 -0.61 -8.94 -1.56
C ALA A 6 -0.86 -9.48 -2.97
N GLU A 7 -1.73 -10.48 -3.09
CA GLU A 7 -2.31 -10.94 -4.34
C GLU A 7 -3.73 -10.39 -4.47
N ILE A 8 -3.84 -9.06 -4.72
CA ILE A 8 -5.07 -8.27 -4.65
C ILE A 8 -5.47 -7.61 -5.98
N GLY A 9 -4.62 -7.68 -7.01
CA GLY A 9 -4.90 -7.10 -8.33
C GLY A 9 -6.01 -7.82 -9.07
N ASP A 10 -6.96 -7.06 -9.61
CA ASP A 10 -8.10 -7.57 -10.39
C ASP A 10 -8.64 -6.51 -11.34
N ASN A 11 -7.90 -6.24 -12.40
CA ASN A 11 -8.23 -5.22 -13.40
C ASN A 11 -9.64 -5.30 -13.99
N ARG A 12 -10.30 -6.46 -13.88
CA ARG A 12 -11.66 -6.69 -14.43
C ARG A 12 -12.74 -6.81 -13.37
N ALA A 13 -12.34 -6.83 -12.08
CA ALA A 13 -13.23 -7.09 -10.97
C ALA A 13 -14.02 -8.41 -11.15
N GLU A 14 -13.31 -9.49 -11.48
CA GLU A 14 -13.88 -10.81 -11.78
C GLU A 14 -13.43 -11.90 -10.79
N ARG A 15 -12.47 -11.60 -9.89
CA ARG A 15 -11.93 -12.59 -8.93
C ARG A 15 -12.91 -12.81 -7.78
N ASP A 16 -13.11 -14.07 -7.43
CA ASP A 16 -13.95 -14.47 -6.27
C ASP A 16 -13.29 -14.13 -4.92
N GLY A 17 -11.97 -13.91 -4.91
CA GLY A 17 -11.22 -13.58 -3.68
C GLY A 17 -9.81 -13.08 -3.95
N ILE A 18 -9.20 -12.58 -2.90
CA ILE A 18 -7.83 -12.08 -2.85
C ILE A 18 -7.07 -12.82 -1.75
N LYS A 19 -5.73 -12.70 -1.77
CA LYS A 19 -4.87 -13.39 -0.80
C LYS A 19 -3.77 -12.48 -0.27
N ILE A 20 -3.48 -12.59 1.02
CA ILE A 20 -2.31 -12.01 1.65
C ILE A 20 -1.41 -13.14 2.14
N LEU A 21 -0.13 -13.05 1.78
CA LEU A 21 0.92 -13.93 2.29
C LEU A 21 1.77 -13.17 3.31
N MET A 22 2.12 -13.82 4.40
CA MET A 22 3.06 -13.29 5.40
C MET A 22 4.23 -14.25 5.55
N LEU A 23 5.44 -13.73 5.51
CA LEU A 23 6.67 -14.49 5.74
C LEU A 23 7.65 -13.68 6.58
N GLU A 24 8.61 -14.38 7.20
CA GLU A 24 9.73 -13.69 7.84
C GLU A 24 10.54 -12.93 6.78
N GLU A 25 10.96 -11.72 7.10
CA GLU A 25 11.82 -10.92 6.23
C GLU A 25 13.14 -11.67 5.99
N PRO A 26 13.49 -11.96 4.74
CA PRO A 26 14.68 -12.73 4.43
C PRO A 26 15.95 -11.94 4.71
N SER A 27 17.00 -12.65 5.14
CA SER A 27 18.33 -12.04 5.29
C SER A 27 18.94 -11.70 3.93
N MET A 28 19.39 -10.47 3.74
CA MET A 28 20.07 -10.03 2.52
C MET A 28 21.40 -10.77 2.23
N THR A 29 21.86 -11.65 3.13
CA THR A 29 23.08 -12.43 2.95
C THR A 29 22.86 -13.73 2.16
N GLU A 30 21.62 -14.08 1.81
CA GLU A 30 21.27 -15.37 1.21
C GLU A 30 21.28 -15.38 -0.33
N GLY A 31 21.71 -14.27 -0.98
CA GLY A 31 21.83 -14.14 -2.43
C GLY A 31 20.62 -13.49 -3.10
N ASP A 32 20.57 -13.55 -4.44
CA ASP A 32 19.59 -12.81 -5.24
C ASP A 32 18.19 -13.44 -5.27
N SER A 33 18.03 -14.65 -4.76
CA SER A 33 16.74 -15.33 -4.67
C SER A 33 16.68 -16.27 -3.48
N ILE A 34 15.56 -16.25 -2.79
CA ILE A 34 15.32 -17.08 -1.61
C ILE A 34 14.13 -17.98 -1.88
N ALA A 35 14.35 -19.30 -1.79
CA ALA A 35 13.28 -20.28 -1.85
C ALA A 35 12.76 -20.51 -0.43
N THR A 36 11.61 -19.96 -0.09
CA THR A 36 10.93 -20.26 1.17
C THR A 36 9.70 -21.12 0.93
N LYS A 37 9.42 -21.99 1.91
CA LYS A 37 8.13 -22.71 2.03
C LYS A 37 7.39 -22.32 3.30
N ASN A 38 7.95 -21.39 4.06
CA ASN A 38 7.46 -20.99 5.36
C ASN A 38 6.75 -19.65 5.22
N TRP A 39 5.57 -19.65 4.62
CA TRP A 39 4.68 -18.51 4.64
C TRP A 39 3.36 -18.88 5.31
N LEU A 40 2.71 -17.89 5.85
CA LEU A 40 1.34 -17.97 6.32
C LEU A 40 0.45 -17.25 5.31
N GLU A 41 -0.77 -17.71 5.13
CA GLU A 41 -1.70 -17.11 4.17
C GLU A 41 -3.05 -16.81 4.80
N MET A 42 -3.71 -15.79 4.30
CA MET A 42 -5.07 -15.40 4.62
C MET A 42 -5.84 -15.16 3.32
N ASP A 43 -6.96 -15.86 3.17
CA ASP A 43 -7.87 -15.66 2.04
C ASP A 43 -8.94 -14.64 2.40
N LEU A 44 -9.24 -13.72 1.47
CA LEU A 44 -10.19 -12.64 1.69
C LEU A 44 -11.18 -12.50 0.54
N THR A 45 -12.37 -12.03 0.86
CA THR A 45 -13.37 -11.57 -0.11
C THR A 45 -13.85 -10.17 0.26
N TYR A 46 -14.16 -9.35 -0.72
CA TYR A 46 -14.78 -8.04 -0.48
C TYR A 46 -16.30 -8.21 -0.35
N GLU A 47 -16.91 -7.73 0.73
CA GLU A 47 -18.36 -7.82 0.93
C GLU A 47 -19.18 -7.06 -0.12
N ASN A 48 -18.60 -5.99 -0.64
CA ASN A 48 -19.21 -5.15 -1.66
C ASN A 48 -18.84 -5.54 -3.10
N GLY A 49 -18.39 -6.79 -3.30
CA GLY A 49 -18.09 -7.38 -4.61
C GLY A 49 -16.62 -7.23 -5.04
N ALA A 50 -16.24 -8.00 -6.06
CA ALA A 50 -14.90 -8.01 -6.63
C ALA A 50 -14.43 -6.61 -7.06
N ARG A 51 -13.14 -6.31 -6.84
CA ARG A 51 -12.54 -5.03 -7.22
C ARG A 51 -11.04 -5.08 -7.32
N ASP A 52 -10.49 -4.19 -8.11
CA ASP A 52 -9.06 -4.00 -8.29
C ASP A 52 -8.45 -3.21 -7.13
N ALA A 53 -7.31 -3.68 -6.63
CA ALA A 53 -6.49 -2.96 -5.65
C ALA A 53 -5.00 -3.24 -5.92
N GLU A 54 -4.15 -2.27 -5.65
CA GLU A 54 -2.69 -2.40 -5.76
C GLU A 54 -1.96 -1.85 -4.54
N THR A 55 -2.70 -1.30 -3.58
CA THR A 55 -2.16 -0.69 -2.37
C THR A 55 -2.45 -1.57 -1.17
N LEU A 56 -1.40 -2.10 -0.54
CA LEU A 56 -1.42 -2.73 0.76
C LEU A 56 -0.46 -1.97 1.67
N MET A 57 -0.93 -1.58 2.85
CA MET A 57 -0.15 -0.89 3.88
C MET A 57 -0.30 -1.62 5.22
N TYR A 58 0.64 -1.41 6.12
CA TYR A 58 0.57 -1.90 7.49
C TYR A 58 0.48 -0.72 8.47
N ASP A 59 -0.57 -0.71 9.28
CA ASP A 59 -0.72 0.28 10.36
C ASP A 59 -0.07 -0.23 11.64
N TYR A 60 1.07 0.33 11.99
CA TYR A 60 1.83 -0.01 13.20
C TYR A 60 1.11 0.34 14.51
N GLN A 61 0.11 1.22 14.48
CA GLN A 61 -0.61 1.64 15.68
C GLN A 61 -1.72 0.67 16.06
N THR A 62 -2.37 0.06 15.07
CA THR A 62 -3.50 -0.85 15.28
C THR A 62 -3.15 -2.31 15.01
N ASP A 63 -1.97 -2.60 14.46
CA ASP A 63 -1.56 -3.94 13.98
C ASP A 63 -2.52 -4.48 12.91
N GLU A 64 -2.94 -3.60 11.99
CA GLU A 64 -3.86 -3.92 10.90
C GLU A 64 -3.24 -3.72 9.54
N LEU A 65 -3.70 -4.50 8.57
CA LEU A 65 -3.46 -4.29 7.15
C LEU A 65 -4.52 -3.37 6.57
N VAL A 66 -4.10 -2.46 5.71
CA VAL A 66 -4.98 -1.49 5.04
C VAL A 66 -4.88 -1.65 3.53
N ILE A 67 -6.01 -1.94 2.89
CA ILE A 67 -6.14 -1.98 1.43
C ILE A 67 -6.91 -0.74 0.96
N VAL A 68 -6.43 -0.12 -0.12
CA VAL A 68 -7.16 0.93 -0.85
C VAL A 68 -7.41 0.45 -2.27
N SER A 69 -8.69 0.42 -2.68
CA SER A 69 -9.05 0.01 -4.05
C SER A 69 -8.57 1.02 -5.09
N LYS A 70 -8.49 0.60 -6.37
CA LYS A 70 -7.84 1.40 -7.42
C LYS A 70 -8.81 2.05 -8.39
N ARG A 71 -9.74 1.29 -8.95
CA ARG A 71 -10.52 1.69 -10.14
C ARG A 71 -11.92 2.19 -9.87
N ASP A 72 -12.35 2.17 -8.62
CA ASP A 72 -13.64 2.71 -8.22
C ASP A 72 -13.68 4.24 -8.45
N GLU A 73 -14.87 4.79 -8.65
CA GLU A 73 -15.04 6.24 -8.79
C GLU A 73 -14.54 6.99 -7.55
N LYS A 74 -14.81 6.41 -6.36
CA LYS A 74 -14.19 6.73 -5.08
C LYS A 74 -13.59 5.44 -4.53
N CYS A 75 -12.30 5.45 -4.23
CA CYS A 75 -11.64 4.25 -3.73
C CYS A 75 -12.19 3.84 -2.37
N PHE A 76 -12.44 2.56 -2.19
CA PHE A 76 -12.82 1.98 -0.91
C PHE A 76 -11.59 1.70 -0.05
N ILE A 77 -11.77 1.84 1.26
CA ILE A 77 -10.76 1.61 2.28
C ILE A 77 -11.20 0.41 3.12
N TYR A 78 -10.30 -0.55 3.29
CA TYR A 78 -10.49 -1.73 4.12
C TYR A 78 -9.37 -1.80 5.14
N SER A 79 -9.67 -1.97 6.43
CA SER A 79 -8.70 -2.20 7.48
C SER A 79 -9.07 -3.47 8.23
N PHE A 80 -8.11 -4.36 8.46
CA PHE A 80 -8.35 -5.66 9.07
C PHE A 80 -7.06 -6.25 9.64
N PRO A 81 -7.14 -7.05 10.72
CA PRO A 81 -5.99 -7.78 11.23
C PRO A 81 -5.63 -8.96 10.32
N PHE A 82 -4.33 -9.27 10.21
CA PHE A 82 -3.91 -10.51 9.56
C PHE A 82 -4.12 -11.71 10.49
N VAL A 83 -4.88 -12.70 10.04
CA VAL A 83 -5.12 -13.95 10.80
C VAL A 83 -4.76 -15.15 9.93
N ALA A 84 -3.64 -15.78 10.23
CA ALA A 84 -3.11 -16.91 9.46
C ALA A 84 -4.10 -18.07 9.34
N GLY A 85 -4.24 -18.62 8.13
CA GLY A 85 -5.11 -19.76 7.83
C GLY A 85 -6.60 -19.46 7.87
N GLN A 86 -6.99 -18.18 8.00
CA GLN A 86 -8.39 -17.77 8.01
C GLN A 86 -8.86 -17.39 6.59
N SER A 87 -10.12 -17.67 6.31
CA SER A 87 -10.86 -17.09 5.20
C SER A 87 -11.91 -16.14 5.76
N SER A 88 -11.87 -14.88 5.35
CA SER A 88 -12.75 -13.82 5.88
C SER A 88 -13.32 -12.96 4.77
N SER A 89 -14.48 -12.37 5.04
CA SER A 89 -15.01 -11.27 4.24
C SER A 89 -14.65 -9.94 4.90
N ILE A 90 -14.20 -8.97 4.11
CA ILE A 90 -13.86 -7.63 4.58
C ILE A 90 -14.87 -6.61 4.06
N GLU A 91 -15.43 -5.81 4.98
CA GLU A 91 -16.34 -4.73 4.64
C GLU A 91 -15.58 -3.42 4.40
N PRO A 92 -16.06 -2.55 3.50
CA PRO A 92 -15.49 -1.23 3.32
C PRO A 92 -15.81 -0.35 4.53
N GLN A 93 -14.79 0.24 5.13
CA GLN A 93 -14.93 1.13 6.29
C GLN A 93 -15.06 2.60 5.89
N GLY A 94 -14.77 2.92 4.63
CA GLY A 94 -14.88 4.27 4.11
C GLY A 94 -14.56 4.38 2.63
N GLN A 95 -14.66 5.61 2.13
CA GLN A 95 -14.28 5.94 0.75
C GLN A 95 -13.40 7.19 0.73
N LEU A 96 -12.39 7.16 -0.13
CA LEU A 96 -11.52 8.27 -0.44
C LEU A 96 -11.91 8.87 -1.79
N ASP A 97 -12.18 10.18 -1.84
CA ASP A 97 -12.57 10.90 -3.06
C ASP A 97 -11.36 11.18 -3.98
N LEU A 98 -10.55 10.15 -4.19
CA LEU A 98 -9.40 10.08 -5.07
C LEU A 98 -9.35 8.66 -5.63
N LYS A 99 -8.59 8.44 -6.71
CA LYS A 99 -8.56 7.15 -7.40
C LYS A 99 -7.23 6.83 -8.07
N MET A 100 -7.15 5.60 -8.61
CA MET A 100 -6.02 5.09 -9.38
C MET A 100 -4.74 4.93 -8.53
N PHE A 101 -4.90 4.62 -7.24
CA PHE A 101 -3.76 4.35 -6.37
C PHE A 101 -3.00 3.10 -6.82
N THR A 102 -1.68 3.21 -6.86
CA THR A 102 -0.75 2.16 -7.24
C THR A 102 0.12 1.69 -6.08
N ALA A 103 0.30 2.53 -5.07
CA ALA A 103 1.08 2.20 -3.88
C ALA A 103 0.75 3.12 -2.70
N GLY A 104 1.10 2.69 -1.51
CA GLY A 104 1.03 3.48 -0.30
C GLY A 104 1.88 2.89 0.82
N ASP A 105 2.19 3.71 1.81
CA ASP A 105 2.93 3.28 2.99
C ASP A 105 2.53 4.09 4.23
N ILE A 106 2.62 3.45 5.40
CA ILE A 106 2.40 4.06 6.71
C ILE A 106 3.65 3.81 7.54
N ASN A 107 4.32 4.88 7.99
CA ASN A 107 5.49 4.70 8.85
C ASN A 107 5.12 4.47 10.32
N GLU A 108 6.09 4.05 11.14
CA GLU A 108 5.90 3.77 12.56
C GLU A 108 5.36 4.96 13.37
N SER A 109 5.58 6.19 12.91
CA SER A 109 5.00 7.39 13.57
C SER A 109 3.58 7.71 13.09
N GLY A 110 3.00 6.91 12.20
CA GLY A 110 1.66 7.05 11.67
C GLY A 110 1.52 8.10 10.56
N GLU A 111 2.62 8.59 9.96
CA GLU A 111 2.54 9.39 8.74
C GLU A 111 2.20 8.46 7.56
N MET A 112 1.40 8.94 6.59
CA MET A 112 0.94 8.12 5.48
C MET A 112 1.26 8.74 4.14
N LEU A 113 1.58 7.88 3.17
CA LEU A 113 1.71 8.21 1.76
C LEU A 113 0.76 7.35 0.94
N LEU A 114 0.06 7.96 -0.02
CA LEU A 114 -0.60 7.27 -1.12
C LEU A 114 -0.12 7.86 -2.44
N LYS A 115 0.18 6.99 -3.39
CA LYS A 115 0.64 7.36 -4.71
C LYS A 115 -0.33 6.86 -5.78
N ASN A 116 -0.61 7.71 -6.75
CA ASN A 116 -1.15 7.32 -8.05
C ASN A 116 -0.15 7.71 -9.16
N TYR A 117 -0.52 7.55 -10.42
CA TYR A 117 0.39 7.88 -11.53
C TYR A 117 0.77 9.37 -11.62
N ASP A 118 -0.05 10.27 -11.07
CA ASP A 118 0.08 11.72 -11.24
C ASP A 118 0.50 12.46 -9.98
N ALA A 119 0.42 11.81 -8.81
CA ALA A 119 0.57 12.50 -7.52
C ALA A 119 0.99 11.56 -6.38
N ILE A 120 1.68 12.15 -5.41
CA ILE A 120 1.86 11.61 -4.07
C ILE A 120 1.06 12.47 -3.10
N PHE A 121 0.25 11.83 -2.28
CA PHE A 121 -0.57 12.44 -1.24
C PHE A 121 0.00 12.08 0.12
N TYR A 122 0.02 13.04 1.03
CA TYR A 122 0.61 12.90 2.37
C TYR A 122 -0.40 13.27 3.45
N TRP A 123 -0.37 12.49 4.52
CA TRP A 123 -1.06 12.75 5.78
C TRP A 123 -0.05 12.75 6.92
N SER A 124 -0.05 13.78 7.75
CA SER A 124 0.74 13.84 8.98
C SER A 124 0.20 12.85 10.03
N SER A 125 1.03 12.48 11.00
CA SER A 125 0.59 11.64 12.12
C SER A 125 -0.54 12.29 12.92
N SER A 126 -1.49 11.47 13.39
CA SER A 126 -2.66 11.92 14.15
C SER A 126 -3.15 10.80 15.07
N GLU A 127 -3.93 11.16 16.09
CA GLU A 127 -4.65 10.22 16.96
C GLU A 127 -5.89 9.58 16.29
N SER A 128 -6.33 10.14 15.15
CA SER A 128 -7.43 9.58 14.37
C SER A 128 -6.99 8.32 13.63
N SER A 129 -7.94 7.40 13.44
CA SER A 129 -7.69 6.16 12.68
C SER A 129 -7.27 6.45 11.23
N VAL A 130 -6.55 5.52 10.62
CA VAL A 130 -6.16 5.59 9.20
C VAL A 130 -7.38 5.84 8.30
N VAL A 131 -8.50 5.17 8.57
CA VAL A 131 -9.73 5.31 7.79
C VAL A 131 -10.30 6.74 7.89
N GLU A 132 -10.43 7.29 9.11
CA GLU A 132 -10.93 8.67 9.31
C GLU A 132 -10.04 9.70 8.62
N ARG A 133 -8.73 9.51 8.65
CA ARG A 133 -7.76 10.39 8.00
C ARG A 133 -7.85 10.34 6.49
N PHE A 134 -8.02 9.17 5.90
CA PHE A 134 -8.27 9.04 4.47
C PHE A 134 -9.58 9.71 4.04
N ILE A 135 -10.66 9.52 4.79
CA ILE A 135 -11.95 10.17 4.53
C ILE A 135 -11.84 11.70 4.62
N SER A 136 -11.04 12.22 5.55
CA SER A 136 -10.82 13.66 5.71
C SER A 136 -10.01 14.29 4.58
N GLY A 137 -9.34 13.46 3.76
CA GLY A 137 -8.47 13.89 2.68
C GLY A 137 -7.02 14.18 3.11
N PRO A 138 -6.10 14.33 2.15
CA PRO A 138 -4.69 14.53 2.43
C PRO A 138 -4.39 15.95 2.96
N ASP A 139 -3.38 16.06 3.83
CA ASP A 139 -2.87 17.35 4.30
C ASP A 139 -2.20 18.13 3.18
N CYS A 140 -1.52 17.43 2.28
CA CYS A 140 -0.92 18.04 1.09
C CYS A 140 -0.66 17.03 -0.02
N ARG A 141 -0.41 17.57 -1.21
CA ARG A 141 0.16 16.86 -2.36
C ARG A 141 1.65 17.18 -2.44
N ILE A 142 2.48 16.14 -2.44
CA ILE A 142 3.92 16.29 -2.55
C ILE A 142 4.33 16.41 -4.01
N PRO A 143 5.09 17.44 -4.40
CA PRO A 143 5.70 17.49 -5.73
C PRO A 143 6.67 16.31 -5.92
N TYR A 144 6.56 15.61 -7.05
CA TYR A 144 7.48 14.54 -7.40
C TYR A 144 7.70 14.48 -8.92
N GLU A 145 8.78 13.82 -9.34
CA GLU A 145 9.03 13.53 -10.74
C GLU A 145 8.10 12.42 -11.22
N ILE A 146 7.28 12.69 -12.24
CA ILE A 146 6.31 11.70 -12.75
C ILE A 146 7.05 10.56 -13.42
N GLU A 147 6.84 9.37 -12.92
CA GLU A 147 7.46 8.12 -13.38
C GLU A 147 6.54 7.41 -14.36
N PRO A 148 7.05 6.89 -15.49
CA PRO A 148 6.30 5.96 -16.31
C PRO A 148 6.01 4.67 -15.53
N GLN A 149 4.73 4.34 -15.31
CA GLN A 149 4.33 3.17 -14.50
C GLN A 149 4.93 3.20 -13.08
N GLY A 150 4.84 4.34 -12.39
CA GLY A 150 5.33 4.49 -11.02
C GLY A 150 4.39 3.77 -10.04
N GLU A 151 4.79 2.59 -9.54
CA GLU A 151 3.92 1.67 -8.81
C GLU A 151 4.45 1.25 -7.43
N ALA A 152 5.50 1.91 -6.96
CA ALA A 152 5.98 1.69 -5.60
C ALA A 152 6.26 3.00 -4.86
N ILE A 153 6.01 3.00 -3.56
CA ILE A 153 6.41 4.04 -2.62
C ILE A 153 6.65 3.42 -1.24
N THR A 154 7.68 3.88 -0.55
CA THR A 154 7.95 3.48 0.84
C THR A 154 8.69 4.56 1.60
N PHE A 155 8.39 4.72 2.89
CA PHE A 155 9.19 5.56 3.78
C PHE A 155 10.57 4.94 4.07
N ALA A 156 11.55 5.81 4.25
CA ALA A 156 12.81 5.47 4.89
C ALA A 156 12.77 5.80 6.40
N PRO A 157 13.68 5.24 7.20
CA PRO A 157 13.72 5.50 8.65
C PRO A 157 13.90 6.98 9.03
N ASP A 158 14.50 7.79 8.15
CA ASP A 158 14.70 9.23 8.34
C ASP A 158 13.50 10.07 7.84
N LYS A 159 12.37 9.41 7.53
CA LYS A 159 11.14 10.00 6.96
C LYS A 159 11.29 10.60 5.55
N SER A 160 12.41 10.40 4.89
CA SER A 160 12.46 10.47 3.43
C SER A 160 11.65 9.31 2.84
N PHE A 161 11.44 9.29 1.54
CA PHE A 161 10.75 8.18 0.90
C PHE A 161 11.36 7.85 -0.45
N TYR A 162 11.13 6.63 -0.87
CA TYR A 162 11.56 6.11 -2.16
C TYR A 162 10.36 5.87 -3.05
N THR A 163 10.54 6.06 -4.36
CA THR A 163 9.60 5.60 -5.39
C THR A 163 10.32 4.77 -6.42
N LEU A 164 9.61 3.82 -7.03
CA LEU A 164 10.13 2.96 -8.08
C LEU A 164 9.06 2.72 -9.12
N SER A 165 9.44 2.79 -10.40
CA SER A 165 8.57 2.43 -11.52
C SER A 165 8.72 0.98 -11.93
N GLU A 166 7.70 0.41 -12.58
CA GLU A 166 7.86 -0.84 -13.31
C GLU A 166 8.81 -0.69 -14.50
N PHE A 167 9.38 -1.83 -14.94
CA PHE A 167 10.14 -1.87 -16.19
C PHE A 167 9.22 -1.57 -17.38
N ASN A 168 9.65 -0.63 -18.19
CA ASN A 168 8.96 -0.23 -19.41
C ASN A 168 9.95 -0.21 -20.55
N LYS A 169 9.55 -0.69 -21.73
CA LYS A 169 10.43 -0.79 -22.91
C LYS A 169 10.94 0.56 -23.43
N HIS A 170 10.37 1.66 -22.97
CA HIS A 170 10.64 3.03 -23.45
C HIS A 170 11.36 3.91 -22.42
N SER A 171 11.58 3.43 -21.21
CA SER A 171 12.25 4.15 -20.13
C SER A 171 13.02 3.21 -19.22
N ASP A 172 14.16 3.64 -18.74
CA ASP A 172 14.90 2.93 -17.71
C ASP A 172 14.11 2.96 -16.38
N GLN A 173 14.11 1.84 -15.69
CA GLN A 173 13.59 1.77 -14.34
C GLN A 173 14.52 2.56 -13.40
N GLN A 174 13.97 3.51 -12.66
CA GLN A 174 14.73 4.37 -11.76
C GLN A 174 14.16 4.32 -10.35
N LEU A 175 15.08 4.26 -9.39
CA LEU A 175 14.77 4.43 -7.98
C LEU A 175 15.03 5.90 -7.60
N TYR A 176 13.97 6.62 -7.22
CA TYR A 176 14.08 7.98 -6.73
C TYR A 176 14.06 8.02 -5.20
N VAL A 177 14.79 8.96 -4.64
CA VAL A 177 14.74 9.30 -3.22
C VAL A 177 14.32 10.75 -3.03
N TYR A 178 13.32 10.97 -2.20
CA TYR A 178 12.79 12.28 -1.85
C TYR A 178 13.10 12.57 -0.39
N ARG A 179 14.02 13.49 -0.15
CA ARG A 179 14.48 13.84 1.20
C ARG A 179 13.53 14.85 1.83
N ARG A 180 13.19 14.62 3.08
CA ARG A 180 12.48 15.60 3.88
C ARG A 180 13.40 16.79 4.18
N ILE A 181 12.94 17.98 3.81
CA ILE A 181 13.64 19.23 4.18
C ILE A 181 13.00 19.71 5.48
N SER A 182 13.76 19.74 6.59
CA SER A 182 13.35 20.45 7.80
C SER A 182 13.37 21.95 7.51
N SER A 183 12.25 22.64 7.68
CA SER A 183 12.28 24.08 7.83
C SER A 183 12.93 24.39 9.19
N ASP A 184 14.11 25.00 9.18
CA ASP A 184 14.72 25.58 10.35
C ASP A 184 13.83 26.68 10.98
#